data_60ef8f304d8b2672311c7c08a27df65e
#
_entry.id   60ef8f304d8b2672311c7c08a27df65e
#
_cell.length_a   1.000
_cell.length_b   1.000
_cell.length_c   1.000
_cell.angle_alpha   90.00
_cell.angle_beta   90.00
_cell.angle_gamma   90.00
#
_symmetry.space_group_name_H-M   'P 1'
#
loop_
_entity.id
_entity.type
_entity.pdbx_description
1 polymer ?
#
loop_
_entity_poly.entity_id
_entity_poly.type
_entity_poly.pdbx_seq_one_letter_code
_entity_poly.pdbx_strand_id
1 'polypeptide(L)'
;MVLEDGKLCVFDQERALLISAPRTVNRLYTVKFGLVPPVCLLAKFDDAAWRWHARFGHLNFRALRDLSCKSMVLGMPTVNRVEQVCDGCVLGKQHRLPFPQASNYRAEKGLQLVHADLCGHITPKTPGGCSYFLLVVDDHSRYMWVEVLKSKDQALDCFKKIVKRAEVESDNKLKALRTDRGGEFLSNLFSVFCDEQGIMHYTTTPYSPQQNGVVERRNQFVVEMARCMLKAMSVPARFWGEAVLTAVYVLNRSPTKSLQGVTPFEAWHKRKPRVSHLRTFGCVANVKQNGPGLNKLSDRSKKMIFIGYEAGTNGYRFYDPSTGRLVISRDVIFEENLAWNWGNTASSPTSSVEETETFIVHYKSTVPDPTMEGNVGDLPAEEEGEQFADQGGDVDPNEATPKPQNSPRSNQPAAGIFATPPS
;
A
#
# COMPACT_ATOMS: atom_id res chain seq x y z
N MET A 1 31.04 24.18 24.24
CA MET A 1 32.25 23.51 23.73
C MET A 1 33.43 24.15 24.44
N VAL A 2 34.24 23.36 25.17
CA VAL A 2 35.34 23.83 26.00
C VAL A 2 36.56 22.98 25.71
N LEU A 3 37.76 23.60 25.74
CA LEU A 3 39.06 22.92 25.60
C LEU A 3 39.72 22.89 27.00
N GLU A 4 39.78 21.70 27.61
CA GLU A 4 40.39 21.49 28.92
C GLU A 4 41.36 20.30 28.85
N ASP A 5 42.54 20.45 29.43
CA ASP A 5 43.57 19.40 29.55
C ASP A 5 43.89 18.62 28.25
N GLY A 6 43.93 19.33 27.12
CA GLY A 6 44.21 18.69 25.82
C GLY A 6 43.05 17.86 25.25
N LYS A 7 41.84 18.01 25.78
CA LYS A 7 40.61 17.38 25.29
C LYS A 7 39.63 18.45 24.85
N LEU A 8 38.87 18.13 23.80
CA LEU A 8 37.74 18.88 23.37
C LEU A 8 36.47 18.27 24.04
N CYS A 9 35.81 19.05 24.89
CA CYS A 9 34.59 18.65 25.57
C CYS A 9 33.40 19.43 25.01
N VAL A 10 32.32 18.71 24.63
CA VAL A 10 31.05 19.27 24.17
C VAL A 10 29.98 18.91 25.19
N PHE A 11 29.27 19.91 25.65
CA PHE A 11 28.18 19.76 26.63
C PHE A 11 26.87 20.16 26.01
N ASP A 12 25.76 19.62 26.51
CA ASP A 12 24.40 20.06 26.19
C ASP A 12 24.01 21.36 26.91
N GLN A 13 22.75 21.78 26.77
CA GLN A 13 22.22 22.98 27.42
C GLN A 13 22.15 22.87 28.97
N GLU A 14 22.12 21.63 29.49
CA GLU A 14 22.06 21.31 30.92
C GLU A 14 23.47 21.06 31.50
N ARG A 15 24.54 21.31 30.75
CA ARG A 15 25.94 21.05 31.07
C ARG A 15 26.31 19.56 31.25
N ALA A 16 25.52 18.64 30.73
CA ALA A 16 25.92 17.24 30.66
C ALA A 16 26.95 17.02 29.54
N LEU A 17 28.00 16.27 29.80
CA LEU A 17 29.06 15.99 28.82
C LEU A 17 28.56 15.06 27.73
N LEU A 18 28.48 15.57 26.49
CA LEU A 18 28.06 14.81 25.32
C LEU A 18 29.24 14.12 24.62
N ILE A 19 30.34 14.80 24.47
CA ILE A 19 31.50 14.31 23.71
C ILE A 19 32.79 14.75 24.43
N SER A 20 33.74 13.81 24.56
CA SER A 20 35.11 14.10 24.99
C SER A 20 36.10 13.48 23.99
N ALA A 21 36.83 14.29 23.26
CA ALA A 21 37.81 13.87 22.27
C ALA A 21 39.22 14.29 22.67
N PRO A 22 40.18 13.38 22.88
CA PRO A 22 41.55 13.73 23.15
C PRO A 22 42.23 14.30 21.88
N ARG A 23 43.18 15.19 22.07
CA ARG A 23 43.97 15.76 20.99
C ARG A 23 44.94 14.70 20.44
N THR A 24 44.92 14.48 19.16
CA THR A 24 45.83 13.55 18.48
C THR A 24 47.21 14.20 18.25
N VAL A 25 48.23 13.39 17.90
CA VAL A 25 49.59 13.85 17.60
C VAL A 25 49.58 14.90 16.48
N ASN A 26 48.62 14.81 15.53
CA ASN A 26 48.46 15.77 14.44
C ASN A 26 47.65 17.02 14.83
N ARG A 27 47.47 17.27 16.11
CA ARG A 27 46.71 18.41 16.67
C ARG A 27 45.19 18.41 16.29
N LEU A 28 44.64 17.30 15.80
CA LEU A 28 43.21 17.15 15.49
C LEU A 28 42.47 16.49 16.65
N TYR A 29 41.22 16.81 16.78
CA TYR A 29 40.31 16.12 17.69
C TYR A 29 39.42 15.18 16.87
N THR A 30 39.56 13.88 17.08
CA THR A 30 38.81 12.88 16.33
C THR A 30 37.73 12.23 17.22
N VAL A 31 36.51 12.23 16.76
CA VAL A 31 35.40 11.54 17.40
C VAL A 31 34.97 10.38 16.50
N LYS A 32 35.00 9.18 17.05
CA LYS A 32 34.44 8.01 16.36
C LYS A 32 32.97 7.91 16.71
N PHE A 33 32.11 8.19 15.77
CA PHE A 33 30.68 7.89 15.90
C PHE A 33 30.48 6.41 15.57
N GLY A 34 30.08 5.62 16.56
CA GLY A 34 29.50 4.32 16.29
C GLY A 34 28.11 4.56 15.72
N LEU A 35 27.89 4.26 14.44
CA LEU A 35 26.56 4.11 13.92
C LEU A 35 25.95 2.93 14.68
N VAL A 36 25.06 3.22 15.64
CA VAL A 36 24.16 2.19 16.16
C VAL A 36 23.39 1.72 14.95
N PRO A 37 23.46 0.42 14.59
CA PRO A 37 22.61 -0.07 13.52
C PRO A 37 21.17 0.37 13.83
N PRO A 38 20.40 0.84 12.84
CA PRO A 38 19.03 1.28 13.09
C PRO A 38 18.32 0.16 13.83
N VAL A 39 17.89 0.46 15.05
CA VAL A 39 17.13 -0.49 15.88
C VAL A 39 15.91 -0.82 15.04
N CYS A 40 15.90 -2.04 14.51
CA CYS A 40 14.81 -2.53 13.70
C CYS A 40 13.51 -2.29 14.47
N LEU A 41 12.57 -1.60 13.87
CA LEU A 41 11.24 -1.26 14.43
C LEU A 41 10.44 -2.46 14.96
N LEU A 42 10.93 -3.68 14.75
CA LEU A 42 10.43 -4.92 15.34
C LEU A 42 10.29 -4.86 16.87
N ALA A 43 11.08 -4.05 17.58
CA ALA A 43 11.00 -3.89 19.03
C ALA A 43 9.74 -3.14 19.52
N LYS A 44 8.94 -2.52 18.63
CA LYS A 44 7.72 -1.77 18.99
C LYS A 44 6.42 -2.51 18.66
N PHE A 45 6.48 -3.76 18.24
CA PHE A 45 5.30 -4.56 17.87
C PHE A 45 4.40 -4.97 19.04
N ASP A 46 4.78 -4.70 20.29
CA ASP A 46 3.89 -4.91 21.46
C ASP A 46 2.74 -3.90 21.51
N ASP A 47 2.86 -2.76 20.84
CA ASP A 47 1.75 -1.81 20.67
C ASP A 47 0.81 -2.29 19.58
N ALA A 48 -0.48 -2.38 19.88
CA ALA A 48 -1.52 -2.77 18.94
C ALA A 48 -1.52 -1.90 17.67
N ALA A 49 -1.24 -0.59 17.79
CA ALA A 49 -1.20 0.34 16.66
C ALA A 49 -0.09 -0.02 15.66
N TRP A 50 1.10 -0.34 16.14
CA TRP A 50 2.23 -0.74 15.30
C TRP A 50 2.00 -2.09 14.63
N ARG A 51 1.41 -3.06 15.35
CA ARG A 51 1.04 -4.36 14.77
C ARG A 51 0.03 -4.21 13.64
N TRP A 52 -1.00 -3.38 13.84
CA TRP A 52 -1.99 -3.12 12.78
C TRP A 52 -1.41 -2.28 11.63
N HIS A 53 -0.49 -1.35 11.91
CA HIS A 53 0.28 -0.65 10.89
C HIS A 53 1.03 -1.64 9.98
N ALA A 54 1.74 -2.61 10.55
CA ALA A 54 2.43 -3.66 9.81
C ALA A 54 1.46 -4.59 9.06
N ARG A 55 0.38 -5.04 9.69
CA ARG A 55 -0.66 -5.89 9.07
C ARG A 55 -1.36 -5.24 7.89
N PHE A 56 -1.54 -3.93 7.94
CA PHE A 56 -2.08 -3.12 6.85
C PHE A 56 -1.00 -2.62 5.88
N GLY A 57 0.15 -3.31 5.80
CA GLY A 57 1.21 -3.00 4.84
C GLY A 57 1.72 -1.55 4.99
N HIS A 58 1.96 -1.14 6.21
CA HIS A 58 2.42 0.20 6.56
C HIS A 58 1.43 1.33 6.20
N LEU A 59 0.12 1.09 6.32
CA LEU A 59 -0.91 2.12 6.24
C LEU A 59 -0.68 3.18 7.32
N ASN A 60 -0.86 4.48 7.01
CA ASN A 60 -0.62 5.56 7.98
C ASN A 60 -1.53 5.43 9.22
N PHE A 61 -1.02 5.85 10.38
CA PHE A 61 -1.70 5.70 11.66
C PHE A 61 -3.03 6.47 11.73
N ARG A 62 -3.16 7.61 11.02
CA ARG A 62 -4.42 8.34 10.94
C ARG A 62 -5.50 7.51 10.25
N ALA A 63 -5.17 6.85 9.14
CA ALA A 63 -6.11 5.99 8.44
C ALA A 63 -6.49 4.74 9.25
N LEU A 64 -5.54 4.15 10.00
CA LEU A 64 -5.83 3.05 10.94
C LEU A 64 -6.79 3.47 12.04
N ARG A 65 -6.59 4.67 12.61
CA ARG A 65 -7.51 5.25 13.59
C ARG A 65 -8.91 5.44 12.99
N ASP A 66 -9.01 5.99 11.77
CA ASP A 66 -10.29 6.16 11.08
C ASP A 66 -11.01 4.82 10.87
N LEU A 67 -10.28 3.75 10.49
CA LEU A 67 -10.83 2.40 10.35
C LEU A 67 -11.49 1.90 11.65
N SER A 68 -10.80 2.09 12.79
CA SER A 68 -11.29 1.63 14.09
C SER A 68 -12.39 2.52 14.66
N CYS A 69 -12.19 3.84 14.68
CA CYS A 69 -13.14 4.79 15.29
C CYS A 69 -14.44 4.92 14.51
N LYS A 70 -14.39 4.82 13.17
CA LYS A 70 -15.58 4.88 12.29
C LYS A 70 -16.19 3.51 12.03
N SER A 71 -15.71 2.46 12.70
CA SER A 71 -16.20 1.08 12.53
C SER A 71 -16.28 0.64 11.06
N MET A 72 -15.27 1.01 10.25
CA MET A 72 -15.24 0.70 8.81
C MET A 72 -14.88 -0.77 8.53
N VAL A 73 -14.32 -1.48 9.53
CA VAL A 73 -13.91 -2.88 9.44
C VAL A 73 -14.35 -3.64 10.69
N LEU A 74 -14.45 -4.98 10.58
CA LEU A 74 -14.76 -5.86 11.71
C LEU A 74 -13.47 -6.60 12.15
N GLY A 75 -13.29 -6.75 13.47
CA GLY A 75 -12.17 -7.52 14.03
C GLY A 75 -10.89 -6.71 14.27
N MET A 76 -10.97 -5.38 14.21
CA MET A 76 -9.88 -4.48 14.55
C MET A 76 -10.16 -3.80 15.91
N PRO A 77 -9.20 -3.79 16.86
CA PRO A 77 -9.35 -3.05 18.10
C PRO A 77 -9.24 -1.54 17.84
N THR A 78 -9.61 -0.73 18.82
CA THR A 78 -9.39 0.72 18.77
C THR A 78 -7.89 1.02 18.73
N VAL A 79 -7.47 1.84 17.77
CA VAL A 79 -6.06 2.23 17.60
C VAL A 79 -5.89 3.68 18.05
N ASN A 80 -4.94 3.89 18.97
CA ASN A 80 -4.59 5.22 19.47
C ASN A 80 -3.73 5.98 18.44
N ARG A 81 -3.63 7.30 18.64
CA ARG A 81 -2.74 8.14 17.84
C ARG A 81 -1.28 7.79 18.15
N VAL A 82 -0.50 7.55 17.10
CA VAL A 82 0.94 7.34 17.16
C VAL A 82 1.61 8.52 16.44
N GLU A 83 2.52 9.20 17.14
CA GLU A 83 3.27 10.36 16.60
C GLU A 83 4.64 9.96 16.02
N GLN A 84 5.05 8.72 16.30
CA GLN A 84 6.34 8.22 15.86
C GLN A 84 6.34 7.91 14.38
N VAL A 85 7.49 8.09 13.74
CA VAL A 85 7.71 7.83 12.32
C VAL A 85 8.21 6.40 12.14
N CYS A 86 7.69 5.71 11.12
CA CYS A 86 8.14 4.37 10.75
C CYS A 86 9.24 4.45 9.71
N ASP A 87 10.41 3.88 9.99
CA ASP A 87 11.55 3.91 9.08
C ASP A 87 11.26 3.23 7.73
N GLY A 88 10.51 2.11 7.75
CA GLY A 88 10.06 1.47 6.52
C GLY A 88 9.18 2.38 5.66
N CYS A 89 8.34 3.21 6.29
CA CYS A 89 7.54 4.21 5.58
C CYS A 89 8.40 5.36 5.05
N VAL A 90 9.37 5.85 5.82
CA VAL A 90 10.29 6.91 5.37
C VAL A 90 11.08 6.42 4.16
N LEU A 91 11.70 5.25 4.28
CA LEU A 91 12.50 4.67 3.19
C LEU A 91 11.67 4.31 1.94
N GLY A 92 10.40 3.96 2.14
CA GLY A 92 9.52 3.44 1.08
C GLY A 92 8.58 4.46 0.44
N LYS A 93 8.26 5.58 1.11
CA LYS A 93 7.14 6.47 0.73
C LYS A 93 7.52 7.94 0.58
N GLN A 94 8.79 8.29 0.35
CA GLN A 94 9.17 9.68 0.13
C GLN A 94 8.71 10.16 -1.27
N HIS A 95 7.96 11.26 -1.31
CA HIS A 95 7.36 11.83 -2.52
C HIS A 95 7.86 13.23 -2.86
N ARG A 96 7.74 13.59 -4.15
CA ARG A 96 7.69 15.00 -4.57
C ARG A 96 6.32 15.59 -4.24
N LEU A 97 6.26 16.90 -4.00
CA LEU A 97 4.99 17.62 -3.80
C LEU A 97 4.08 17.46 -5.04
N PRO A 98 2.79 17.13 -4.85
CA PRO A 98 1.87 16.91 -5.96
C PRO A 98 1.38 18.22 -6.59
N PHE A 99 1.15 18.19 -7.91
CA PHE A 99 0.46 19.25 -8.61
C PHE A 99 -1.04 19.26 -8.26
N PRO A 100 -1.70 20.45 -8.14
CA PRO A 100 -3.13 20.51 -7.83
C PRO A 100 -3.98 20.11 -9.04
N GLN A 101 -4.92 19.16 -8.87
CA GLN A 101 -5.88 18.81 -9.91
C GLN A 101 -7.18 18.23 -9.37
N ALA A 102 -8.29 18.76 -9.89
CA ALA A 102 -9.63 18.21 -9.68
C ALA A 102 -10.11 17.53 -10.97
N SER A 103 -10.59 16.28 -10.86
CA SER A 103 -11.36 15.63 -11.92
C SER A 103 -12.85 15.94 -11.70
N ASN A 104 -13.52 16.49 -12.71
CA ASN A 104 -14.93 16.90 -12.65
C ASN A 104 -15.92 15.72 -12.85
N TYR A 105 -15.44 14.50 -13.15
CA TYR A 105 -16.30 13.35 -13.40
C TYR A 105 -15.98 12.22 -12.45
N ARG A 106 -17.03 11.61 -11.92
CA ARG A 106 -16.99 10.39 -11.13
C ARG A 106 -18.15 9.47 -11.51
N ALA A 107 -17.88 8.19 -11.66
CA ALA A 107 -18.92 7.18 -11.92
C ALA A 107 -19.89 7.07 -10.74
N GLU A 108 -21.18 6.95 -11.05
CA GLU A 108 -22.26 6.79 -10.07
C GLU A 108 -22.47 5.33 -9.67
N LYS A 109 -22.14 4.40 -10.56
CA LYS A 109 -22.33 2.95 -10.38
C LYS A 109 -21.04 2.18 -10.68
N GLY A 110 -20.91 1.02 -10.05
CA GLY A 110 -19.81 0.08 -10.35
C GLY A 110 -19.80 -0.30 -11.83
N LEU A 111 -18.60 -0.43 -12.41
CA LEU A 111 -18.33 -0.73 -13.82
C LEU A 111 -18.85 0.30 -14.84
N GLN A 112 -19.34 1.46 -14.40
CA GLN A 112 -19.66 2.54 -15.31
C GLN A 112 -18.42 3.15 -15.96
N LEU A 113 -17.32 3.24 -15.21
CA LEU A 113 -16.00 3.61 -15.67
C LEU A 113 -14.95 2.85 -14.90
N VAL A 114 -14.01 2.25 -15.61
CA VAL A 114 -12.86 1.55 -15.06
C VAL A 114 -11.59 2.20 -15.60
N HIS A 115 -10.57 2.31 -14.78
CA HIS A 115 -9.23 2.75 -15.16
C HIS A 115 -8.30 1.56 -15.17
N ALA A 116 -7.46 1.42 -16.20
CA ALA A 116 -6.45 0.38 -16.26
C ALA A 116 -5.08 0.96 -16.61
N ASP A 117 -4.04 0.37 -16.03
CA ASP A 117 -2.66 0.74 -16.27
C ASP A 117 -1.74 -0.46 -16.09
N LEU A 118 -0.71 -0.55 -16.93
CA LEU A 118 0.29 -1.59 -16.90
C LEU A 118 1.61 -1.06 -16.34
N CYS A 119 1.96 -1.50 -15.14
CA CYS A 119 3.19 -1.11 -14.45
C CYS A 119 4.35 -2.06 -14.76
N GLY A 120 5.50 -1.54 -15.12
CA GLY A 120 6.75 -2.28 -15.35
C GLY A 120 7.47 -1.77 -16.61
N HIS A 121 8.63 -2.25 -16.91
CA HIS A 121 9.37 -3.46 -16.52
C HIS A 121 9.88 -3.36 -15.07
N ILE A 122 9.71 -4.44 -14.29
CA ILE A 122 10.15 -4.53 -12.90
C ILE A 122 11.32 -5.53 -12.81
N THR A 123 12.36 -5.13 -12.12
CA THR A 123 13.57 -5.92 -11.87
C THR A 123 13.77 -6.06 -10.35
N PRO A 124 14.15 -7.25 -9.85
CA PRO A 124 14.30 -8.53 -10.54
C PRO A 124 12.95 -9.14 -10.95
N LYS A 125 12.97 -10.12 -11.85
CA LYS A 125 11.77 -10.92 -12.18
C LYS A 125 11.31 -11.70 -10.95
N THR A 126 9.99 -11.91 -10.85
CA THR A 126 9.47 -12.83 -9.83
C THR A 126 9.97 -14.26 -10.04
N PRO A 127 9.90 -15.16 -9.04
CA PRO A 127 10.20 -16.58 -9.22
C PRO A 127 9.39 -17.23 -10.35
N GLY A 128 8.19 -16.72 -10.65
CA GLY A 128 7.36 -17.14 -11.78
C GLY A 128 7.75 -16.50 -13.13
N GLY A 129 8.80 -15.67 -13.18
CA GLY A 129 9.28 -15.00 -14.38
C GLY A 129 8.50 -13.75 -14.77
N CYS A 130 7.64 -13.21 -13.90
CA CYS A 130 6.87 -12.01 -14.19
C CYS A 130 7.73 -10.73 -14.04
N SER A 131 7.46 -9.73 -14.89
CA SER A 131 8.13 -8.43 -14.93
C SER A 131 7.16 -7.25 -14.98
N TYR A 132 5.86 -7.50 -15.01
CA TYR A 132 4.81 -6.50 -15.12
C TYR A 132 3.66 -6.84 -14.18
N PHE A 133 2.84 -5.85 -13.86
CA PHE A 133 1.50 -6.10 -13.31
C PHE A 133 0.49 -5.16 -13.95
N LEU A 134 -0.70 -5.67 -14.20
CA LEU A 134 -1.85 -4.90 -14.66
C LEU A 134 -2.68 -4.52 -13.43
N LEU A 135 -2.92 -3.22 -13.23
CA LEU A 135 -3.84 -2.71 -12.21
C LEU A 135 -5.10 -2.18 -12.88
N VAL A 136 -6.25 -2.61 -12.38
CA VAL A 136 -7.57 -2.18 -12.84
C VAL A 136 -8.32 -1.60 -11.65
N VAL A 137 -8.90 -0.41 -11.79
CA VAL A 137 -9.56 0.35 -10.71
C VAL A 137 -10.96 0.76 -11.14
N ASP A 138 -11.98 0.36 -10.40
CA ASP A 138 -13.34 0.87 -10.58
C ASP A 138 -13.46 2.30 -10.08
N ASP A 139 -13.97 3.21 -10.90
CA ASP A 139 -14.05 4.63 -10.56
C ASP A 139 -15.05 4.92 -9.44
N HIS A 140 -16.17 4.19 -9.38
CA HIS A 140 -17.20 4.36 -8.36
C HIS A 140 -16.74 3.91 -6.98
N SER A 141 -16.34 2.64 -6.85
CA SER A 141 -15.99 2.00 -5.58
C SER A 141 -14.52 2.16 -5.20
N ARG A 142 -13.67 2.58 -6.13
CA ARG A 142 -12.21 2.56 -5.99
C ARG A 142 -11.63 1.17 -5.72
N TYR A 143 -12.43 0.11 -5.90
CA TYR A 143 -11.98 -1.26 -5.78
C TYR A 143 -10.98 -1.59 -6.88
N MET A 144 -9.96 -2.37 -6.51
CA MET A 144 -8.83 -2.67 -7.39
C MET A 144 -8.71 -4.16 -7.64
N TRP A 145 -8.40 -4.51 -8.87
CA TRP A 145 -7.96 -5.84 -9.28
C TRP A 145 -6.54 -5.75 -9.80
N VAL A 146 -5.74 -6.77 -9.56
CA VAL A 146 -4.35 -6.83 -10.02
C VAL A 146 -4.00 -8.22 -10.48
N GLU A 147 -3.23 -8.29 -11.57
CA GLU A 147 -2.65 -9.52 -12.11
C GLU A 147 -1.17 -9.28 -12.42
N VAL A 148 -0.31 -10.25 -12.13
CA VAL A 148 1.12 -10.18 -12.46
C VAL A 148 1.40 -10.91 -13.78
N LEU A 149 2.19 -10.30 -14.66
CA LEU A 149 2.40 -10.74 -16.04
C LEU A 149 3.88 -10.94 -16.37
N LYS A 150 4.16 -11.91 -17.22
CA LYS A 150 5.51 -12.13 -17.74
C LYS A 150 5.88 -11.13 -18.84
N SER A 151 4.90 -10.77 -19.67
CA SER A 151 5.07 -9.91 -20.84
C SER A 151 3.84 -9.01 -21.02
N LYS A 152 3.97 -7.93 -21.78
CA LYS A 152 2.92 -6.93 -22.01
C LYS A 152 1.75 -7.46 -22.84
N ASP A 153 2.00 -8.38 -23.73
CA ASP A 153 1.01 -9.03 -24.59
C ASP A 153 -0.06 -9.79 -23.80
N GLN A 154 0.24 -10.22 -22.57
CA GLN A 154 -0.72 -10.88 -21.68
C GLN A 154 -1.77 -9.92 -21.10
N ALA A 155 -1.61 -8.60 -21.28
CA ALA A 155 -2.47 -7.59 -20.65
C ALA A 155 -3.93 -7.74 -21.06
N LEU A 156 -4.23 -7.99 -22.33
CA LEU A 156 -5.58 -8.18 -22.83
C LEU A 156 -6.28 -9.38 -22.19
N ASP A 157 -5.60 -10.53 -22.14
CA ASP A 157 -6.21 -11.76 -21.57
C ASP A 157 -6.45 -11.61 -20.06
N CYS A 158 -5.53 -10.96 -19.33
CA CYS A 158 -5.70 -10.66 -17.93
C CYS A 158 -6.85 -9.67 -17.72
N PHE A 159 -6.95 -8.62 -18.56
CA PHE A 159 -8.05 -7.67 -18.50
C PHE A 159 -9.41 -8.35 -18.75
N LYS A 160 -9.52 -9.20 -19.76
CA LYS A 160 -10.73 -10.00 -20.05
C LYS A 160 -11.16 -10.84 -18.83
N LYS A 161 -10.21 -11.50 -18.14
CA LYS A 161 -10.50 -12.29 -16.94
C LYS A 161 -11.02 -11.42 -15.81
N ILE A 162 -10.39 -10.25 -15.59
CA ILE A 162 -10.82 -9.29 -14.55
C ILE A 162 -12.23 -8.80 -14.85
N VAL A 163 -12.50 -8.34 -16.06
CA VAL A 163 -13.81 -7.82 -16.46
C VAL A 163 -14.88 -8.88 -16.26
N LYS A 164 -14.69 -10.09 -16.80
CA LYS A 164 -15.66 -11.18 -16.66
C LYS A 164 -15.98 -11.48 -15.21
N ARG A 165 -14.98 -11.52 -14.32
CA ARG A 165 -15.18 -11.74 -12.89
C ARG A 165 -15.93 -10.57 -12.24
N ALA A 166 -15.53 -9.33 -12.54
CA ALA A 166 -16.15 -8.14 -11.97
C ALA A 166 -17.61 -7.98 -12.40
N GLU A 167 -17.94 -8.32 -13.65
CA GLU A 167 -19.31 -8.30 -14.15
C GLU A 167 -20.20 -9.32 -13.42
N VAL A 168 -19.70 -10.55 -13.20
CA VAL A 168 -20.41 -11.59 -12.44
C VAL A 168 -20.57 -11.19 -10.97
N GLU A 169 -19.56 -10.58 -10.35
CA GLU A 169 -19.60 -10.16 -8.94
C GLU A 169 -20.58 -9.01 -8.69
N SER A 170 -20.76 -8.10 -9.64
CA SER A 170 -21.53 -6.86 -9.47
C SER A 170 -22.89 -6.87 -10.16
N ASP A 171 -23.16 -7.87 -10.99
CA ASP A 171 -24.32 -7.94 -11.89
C ASP A 171 -24.45 -6.70 -12.80
N ASN A 172 -23.33 -6.06 -13.12
CA ASN A 172 -23.23 -4.91 -14.02
C ASN A 172 -22.31 -5.23 -15.18
N LYS A 173 -22.56 -4.58 -16.32
CA LYS A 173 -21.65 -4.62 -17.49
C LYS A 173 -20.68 -3.45 -17.47
N LEU A 174 -19.43 -3.70 -17.90
CA LEU A 174 -18.44 -2.65 -18.09
C LEU A 174 -18.87 -1.74 -19.26
N LYS A 175 -19.04 -0.43 -18.98
CA LYS A 175 -19.48 0.55 -19.97
C LYS A 175 -18.34 1.33 -20.59
N ALA A 176 -17.37 1.70 -19.77
CA ALA A 176 -16.26 2.54 -20.22
C ALA A 176 -14.96 2.13 -19.56
N LEU A 177 -13.89 2.20 -20.34
CA LEU A 177 -12.52 1.96 -19.92
C LEU A 177 -11.68 3.19 -20.20
N ARG A 178 -10.83 3.59 -19.24
CA ARG A 178 -9.82 4.62 -19.44
C ARG A 178 -8.43 4.04 -19.22
N THR A 179 -7.54 4.26 -20.20
CA THR A 179 -6.13 3.81 -20.14
C THR A 179 -5.21 4.95 -20.55
N ASP A 180 -3.93 4.74 -20.38
CA ASP A 180 -2.90 5.50 -21.07
C ASP A 180 -2.83 5.07 -22.57
N ARG A 181 -1.83 5.61 -23.28
CA ARG A 181 -1.51 5.23 -24.67
C ARG A 181 -0.45 4.15 -24.75
N GLY A 182 -0.38 3.23 -23.80
CA GLY A 182 0.48 2.07 -23.90
C GLY A 182 0.14 1.25 -25.13
N GLY A 183 1.16 0.73 -25.82
CA GLY A 183 0.95 -0.09 -27.03
C GLY A 183 0.10 -1.34 -26.78
N GLU A 184 0.10 -1.84 -25.56
CA GLU A 184 -0.73 -2.94 -25.08
C GLU A 184 -2.24 -2.62 -25.17
N PHE A 185 -2.64 -1.36 -24.89
CA PHE A 185 -4.03 -0.91 -24.95
C PHE A 185 -4.44 -0.35 -26.32
N LEU A 186 -3.47 0.02 -27.17
CA LEU A 186 -3.72 0.51 -28.53
C LEU A 186 -3.66 -0.59 -29.59
N SER A 187 -3.51 -1.85 -29.21
CA SER A 187 -3.48 -2.95 -30.15
C SER A 187 -4.85 -3.18 -30.81
N ASN A 188 -4.86 -3.59 -32.07
CA ASN A 188 -6.10 -3.91 -32.79
C ASN A 188 -6.94 -4.96 -32.04
N LEU A 189 -6.30 -5.95 -31.43
CA LEU A 189 -6.98 -6.98 -30.64
C LEU A 189 -7.72 -6.39 -29.43
N PHE A 190 -7.14 -5.37 -28.81
CA PHE A 190 -7.77 -4.69 -27.67
C PHE A 190 -8.95 -3.83 -28.12
N SER A 191 -8.81 -3.11 -29.25
CA SER A 191 -9.89 -2.33 -29.84
C SER A 191 -11.07 -3.21 -30.24
N VAL A 192 -10.80 -4.29 -30.99
CA VAL A 192 -11.84 -5.26 -31.40
C VAL A 192 -12.58 -5.83 -30.18
N PHE A 193 -11.87 -6.18 -29.11
CA PHE A 193 -12.51 -6.64 -27.89
C PHE A 193 -13.43 -5.58 -27.27
N CYS A 194 -12.99 -4.32 -27.20
CA CYS A 194 -13.83 -3.25 -26.68
C CYS A 194 -15.10 -3.05 -27.53
N ASP A 195 -14.95 -3.06 -28.84
CA ASP A 195 -16.06 -2.89 -29.79
C ASP A 195 -17.06 -4.06 -29.69
N GLU A 196 -16.58 -5.30 -29.64
CA GLU A 196 -17.43 -6.50 -29.48
C GLU A 196 -18.21 -6.52 -28.16
N GLN A 197 -17.62 -5.99 -27.08
CA GLN A 197 -18.25 -5.91 -25.76
C GLN A 197 -19.06 -4.63 -25.54
N GLY A 198 -19.05 -3.69 -26.50
CA GLY A 198 -19.69 -2.38 -26.36
C GLY A 198 -19.06 -1.49 -25.29
N ILE A 199 -17.75 -1.64 -25.05
CA ILE A 199 -16.99 -0.87 -24.07
C ILE A 199 -16.43 0.39 -24.74
N MET A 200 -16.81 1.56 -24.25
CA MET A 200 -16.23 2.83 -24.69
C MET A 200 -14.80 2.96 -24.18
N HIS A 201 -13.81 2.93 -25.07
CA HIS A 201 -12.41 3.05 -24.72
C HIS A 201 -11.92 4.50 -24.83
N TYR A 202 -11.60 5.12 -23.67
CA TYR A 202 -11.02 6.46 -23.58
C TYR A 202 -9.53 6.38 -23.33
N THR A 203 -8.73 6.90 -24.26
CA THR A 203 -7.29 7.05 -24.06
C THR A 203 -6.95 8.47 -23.62
N THR A 204 -5.90 8.65 -22.82
CA THR A 204 -5.40 9.99 -22.46
C THR A 204 -4.98 10.76 -23.72
N THR A 205 -5.22 12.08 -23.75
CA THR A 205 -4.67 12.91 -24.83
C THR A 205 -3.13 12.91 -24.77
N PRO A 206 -2.44 13.07 -25.93
CA PRO A 206 -0.99 13.22 -25.92
C PRO A 206 -0.58 14.34 -24.95
N TYR A 207 0.48 14.10 -24.18
CA TYR A 207 1.04 15.07 -23.22
C TYR A 207 0.13 15.47 -22.04
N SER A 208 -0.95 14.73 -21.77
CA SER A 208 -1.85 14.98 -20.64
C SER A 208 -1.98 13.73 -19.73
N PRO A 209 -0.91 13.31 -19.04
CA PRO A 209 -0.92 12.14 -18.14
C PRO A 209 -1.95 12.30 -17.00
N GLN A 210 -2.32 13.53 -16.71
CA GLN A 210 -3.26 13.89 -15.64
C GLN A 210 -4.67 13.28 -15.81
N GLN A 211 -5.04 12.86 -17.03
CA GLN A 211 -6.35 12.25 -17.30
C GLN A 211 -6.46 10.81 -16.79
N ASN A 212 -5.33 10.10 -16.60
CA ASN A 212 -5.27 8.76 -16.01
C ASN A 212 -4.80 8.77 -14.53
N GLY A 213 -4.75 9.95 -13.91
CA GLY A 213 -4.22 10.15 -12.55
C GLY A 213 -4.92 9.35 -11.44
N VAL A 214 -6.05 8.68 -11.71
CA VAL A 214 -6.70 7.78 -10.75
C VAL A 214 -5.88 6.51 -10.60
N VAL A 215 -5.59 5.82 -11.70
CA VAL A 215 -4.85 4.55 -11.66
C VAL A 215 -3.35 4.79 -11.47
N GLU A 216 -2.77 5.84 -12.04
CA GLU A 216 -1.35 6.19 -11.83
C GLU A 216 -1.03 6.41 -10.36
N ARG A 217 -1.84 7.21 -9.65
CA ARG A 217 -1.68 7.37 -8.20
C ARG A 217 -1.90 6.07 -7.44
N ARG A 218 -2.81 5.19 -7.88
CA ARG A 218 -3.01 3.88 -7.28
C ARG A 218 -1.81 2.96 -7.50
N ASN A 219 -1.25 2.94 -8.70
CA ASN A 219 -0.01 2.21 -8.98
C ASN A 219 1.12 2.66 -8.06
N GLN A 220 1.30 3.97 -7.88
CA GLN A 220 2.28 4.52 -6.96
C GLN A 220 2.07 4.00 -5.52
N PHE A 221 0.85 4.08 -4.98
CA PHE A 221 0.53 3.56 -3.64
C PHE A 221 0.77 2.06 -3.50
N VAL A 222 0.41 1.27 -4.51
CA VAL A 222 0.62 -0.18 -4.53
C VAL A 222 2.11 -0.51 -4.48
N VAL A 223 2.91 0.13 -5.34
CA VAL A 223 4.37 -0.08 -5.40
C VAL A 223 5.05 0.35 -4.10
N GLU A 224 4.64 1.48 -3.52
CA GLU A 224 5.18 1.95 -2.25
C GLU A 224 4.88 1.02 -1.09
N MET A 225 3.63 0.58 -0.99
CA MET A 225 3.22 -0.38 0.04
C MET A 225 3.97 -1.70 -0.13
N ALA A 226 4.08 -2.22 -1.36
CA ALA A 226 4.85 -3.43 -1.65
C ALA A 226 6.32 -3.27 -1.24
N ARG A 227 6.95 -2.12 -1.58
CA ARG A 227 8.33 -1.81 -1.19
C ARG A 227 8.49 -1.76 0.33
N CYS A 228 7.56 -1.12 1.05
CA CYS A 228 7.59 -1.07 2.51
C CYS A 228 7.49 -2.46 3.12
N MET A 229 6.57 -3.31 2.64
CA MET A 229 6.40 -4.67 3.14
C MET A 229 7.66 -5.51 2.91
N LEU A 230 8.28 -5.44 1.73
CA LEU A 230 9.51 -6.17 1.43
C LEU A 230 10.66 -5.72 2.34
N LYS A 231 10.84 -4.40 2.50
CA LYS A 231 11.95 -3.84 3.31
C LYS A 231 11.75 -4.08 4.80
N ALA A 232 10.53 -3.96 5.31
CA ALA A 232 10.25 -4.09 6.75
C ALA A 232 10.58 -5.49 7.30
N MET A 233 10.46 -6.53 6.50
CA MET A 233 10.74 -7.92 6.90
C MET A 233 11.93 -8.52 6.13
N SER A 234 12.77 -7.67 5.51
CA SER A 234 13.96 -8.07 4.75
C SER A 234 13.67 -9.15 3.70
N VAL A 235 12.47 -9.13 3.10
CA VAL A 235 12.07 -10.08 2.06
C VAL A 235 12.75 -9.70 0.74
N PRO A 236 13.41 -10.65 0.03
CA PRO A 236 14.08 -10.37 -1.23
C PRO A 236 13.17 -9.74 -2.27
N ALA A 237 13.73 -8.81 -3.05
CA ALA A 237 12.99 -8.02 -4.05
C ALA A 237 12.25 -8.88 -5.08
N ARG A 238 12.74 -10.09 -5.40
CA ARG A 238 12.06 -11.04 -6.32
C ARG A 238 10.63 -11.43 -5.91
N PHE A 239 10.24 -11.20 -4.64
CA PHE A 239 8.88 -11.44 -4.15
C PHE A 239 7.94 -10.24 -4.34
N TRP A 240 8.35 -9.24 -5.13
CA TRP A 240 7.55 -8.06 -5.39
C TRP A 240 6.14 -8.37 -5.90
N GLY A 241 5.99 -9.42 -6.70
CA GLY A 241 4.68 -9.81 -7.23
C GLY A 241 3.70 -10.19 -6.11
N GLU A 242 4.12 -11.00 -5.14
CA GLU A 242 3.31 -11.36 -3.97
C GLU A 242 3.05 -10.14 -3.07
N ALA A 243 4.03 -9.24 -2.94
CA ALA A 243 3.87 -8.01 -2.20
C ALA A 243 2.84 -7.07 -2.86
N VAL A 244 2.83 -6.95 -4.20
CA VAL A 244 1.85 -6.17 -4.98
C VAL A 244 0.45 -6.77 -4.83
N LEU A 245 0.28 -8.08 -4.96
CA LEU A 245 -1.00 -8.78 -4.75
C LEU A 245 -1.52 -8.52 -3.32
N THR A 246 -0.65 -8.63 -2.33
CA THR A 246 -0.98 -8.36 -0.93
C THR A 246 -1.31 -6.88 -0.69
N ALA A 247 -0.57 -5.96 -1.31
CA ALA A 247 -0.83 -4.53 -1.21
C ALA A 247 -2.24 -4.18 -1.72
N VAL A 248 -2.64 -4.68 -2.87
CA VAL A 248 -3.99 -4.45 -3.41
C VAL A 248 -5.06 -5.07 -2.52
N TYR A 249 -4.81 -6.29 -1.98
CA TYR A 249 -5.72 -6.93 -1.03
C TYR A 249 -5.96 -6.06 0.22
N VAL A 250 -4.90 -5.50 0.78
CA VAL A 250 -4.95 -4.63 1.97
C VAL A 250 -5.54 -3.25 1.63
N LEU A 251 -5.16 -2.64 0.51
CA LEU A 251 -5.66 -1.33 0.08
C LEU A 251 -7.16 -1.34 -0.21
N ASN A 252 -7.70 -2.43 -0.73
CA ASN A 252 -9.16 -2.58 -0.88
C ASN A 252 -9.90 -2.58 0.46
N ARG A 253 -9.22 -2.91 1.57
CA ARG A 253 -9.75 -2.90 2.94
C ARG A 253 -9.34 -1.67 3.75
N SER A 254 -8.65 -0.74 3.10
CA SER A 254 -8.14 0.50 3.72
C SER A 254 -9.00 1.70 3.31
N PRO A 255 -9.08 2.77 4.13
CA PRO A 255 -9.84 3.95 3.78
C PRO A 255 -9.16 4.72 2.65
N THR A 256 -9.97 5.38 1.83
CA THR A 256 -9.50 6.28 0.76
C THR A 256 -10.20 7.62 0.82
N LYS A 257 -9.49 8.70 0.51
CA LYS A 257 -10.06 10.07 0.51
C LYS A 257 -11.26 10.20 -0.44
N SER A 258 -11.35 9.37 -1.47
CA SER A 258 -12.41 9.41 -2.47
C SER A 258 -13.73 8.78 -2.00
N LEU A 259 -13.72 8.05 -0.89
CA LEU A 259 -14.89 7.41 -0.30
C LEU A 259 -15.05 7.91 1.14
N GLN A 260 -16.24 8.41 1.47
CA GLN A 260 -16.52 8.91 2.81
C GLN A 260 -16.99 7.77 3.72
N GLY A 261 -16.16 7.43 4.72
CA GLY A 261 -16.53 6.50 5.80
C GLY A 261 -16.61 5.02 5.43
N VAL A 262 -16.31 4.64 4.18
CA VAL A 262 -16.34 3.25 3.70
C VAL A 262 -15.04 2.86 3.01
N THR A 263 -14.71 1.58 2.99
CA THR A 263 -13.57 1.03 2.26
C THR A 263 -13.96 0.71 0.82
N PRO A 264 -12.99 0.61 -0.13
CA PRO A 264 -13.26 0.11 -1.48
C PRO A 264 -13.96 -1.26 -1.47
N PHE A 265 -13.55 -2.16 -0.58
CA PHE A 265 -14.20 -3.46 -0.40
C PHE A 265 -15.68 -3.33 -0.05
N GLU A 266 -16.03 -2.47 0.91
CA GLU A 266 -17.40 -2.23 1.31
C GLU A 266 -18.22 -1.57 0.20
N ALA A 267 -17.64 -0.59 -0.49
CA ALA A 267 -18.29 0.09 -1.61
C ALA A 267 -18.60 -0.88 -2.78
N TRP A 268 -17.73 -1.88 -3.01
CA TRP A 268 -17.91 -2.90 -4.05
C TRP A 268 -18.86 -4.02 -3.61
N HIS A 269 -18.55 -4.71 -2.50
CA HIS A 269 -19.27 -5.90 -2.04
C HIS A 269 -20.51 -5.61 -1.18
N LYS A 270 -20.80 -4.34 -0.86
CA LYS A 270 -21.91 -3.89 -0.02
C LYS A 270 -21.90 -4.49 1.41
N ARG A 271 -20.73 -4.90 1.87
CA ARG A 271 -20.51 -5.44 3.22
C ARG A 271 -19.14 -5.03 3.77
N LYS A 272 -19.05 -4.81 5.08
CA LYS A 272 -17.79 -4.46 5.75
C LYS A 272 -16.79 -5.62 5.69
N PRO A 273 -15.51 -5.34 5.39
CA PRO A 273 -14.49 -6.38 5.41
C PRO A 273 -14.17 -6.81 6.83
N ARG A 274 -13.91 -8.12 7.02
CA ARG A 274 -13.24 -8.63 8.21
C ARG A 274 -11.73 -8.52 8.01
N VAL A 275 -10.99 -8.08 9.05
CA VAL A 275 -9.54 -7.87 9.01
C VAL A 275 -8.78 -8.65 10.08
N SER A 276 -9.47 -9.40 10.94
CA SER A 276 -8.85 -10.23 12.00
C SER A 276 -7.85 -11.26 11.50
N HIS A 277 -7.97 -11.65 10.22
CA HIS A 277 -7.07 -12.59 9.55
C HIS A 277 -5.82 -11.93 8.95
N LEU A 278 -5.73 -10.60 8.94
CA LEU A 278 -4.54 -9.92 8.43
C LEU A 278 -3.31 -10.23 9.27
N ARG A 279 -2.20 -10.49 8.58
CA ARG A 279 -0.89 -10.82 9.18
C ARG A 279 0.20 -9.97 8.53
N THR A 280 1.30 -9.83 9.26
CA THR A 280 2.48 -9.08 8.79
C THR A 280 3.13 -9.81 7.63
N PHE A 281 3.17 -9.21 6.43
CA PHE A 281 3.81 -9.78 5.25
C PHE A 281 5.29 -10.05 5.50
N GLY A 282 5.77 -11.22 5.09
CA GLY A 282 7.18 -11.61 5.24
C GLY A 282 7.53 -12.25 6.58
N CYS A 283 6.59 -12.33 7.55
CA CYS A 283 6.86 -12.95 8.83
C CYS A 283 7.03 -14.47 8.74
N VAL A 284 7.72 -15.03 9.72
CA VAL A 284 7.83 -16.48 9.89
C VAL A 284 6.49 -17.05 10.33
N ALA A 285 6.16 -18.22 9.83
CA ALA A 285 4.95 -18.94 10.16
C ALA A 285 5.23 -20.46 10.30
N ASN A 286 4.68 -21.06 11.34
CA ASN A 286 4.73 -22.51 11.57
C ASN A 286 3.50 -23.15 10.90
N VAL A 287 3.68 -23.65 9.69
CA VAL A 287 2.62 -24.23 8.86
C VAL A 287 2.48 -25.71 9.17
N LYS A 288 1.26 -26.14 9.50
CA LYS A 288 0.97 -27.55 9.78
C LYS A 288 1.31 -28.42 8.58
N GLN A 289 2.07 -29.47 8.82
CA GLN A 289 2.38 -30.49 7.81
C GLN A 289 1.24 -31.50 7.70
N ASN A 290 0.75 -31.69 6.47
CA ASN A 290 -0.23 -32.70 6.14
C ASN A 290 0.35 -33.54 4.99
N GLY A 291 0.58 -34.82 5.20
CA GLY A 291 1.08 -35.69 4.13
C GLY A 291 1.17 -37.16 4.53
N PRO A 292 1.11 -38.08 3.56
CA PRO A 292 1.42 -39.48 3.79
C PRO A 292 2.90 -39.61 4.20
N GLY A 293 3.18 -40.34 5.27
CA GLY A 293 4.54 -40.58 5.76
C GLY A 293 4.90 -39.87 7.07
N LEU A 294 4.02 -39.04 7.62
CA LEU A 294 4.22 -38.51 8.97
C LEU A 294 3.99 -39.59 10.02
N ASN A 295 5.05 -40.00 10.71
CA ASN A 295 4.95 -40.89 11.86
C ASN A 295 4.57 -40.11 13.14
N LYS A 296 4.35 -40.83 14.26
CA LYS A 296 3.93 -40.23 15.53
C LYS A 296 4.95 -39.24 16.12
N LEU A 297 6.22 -39.38 15.79
CA LEU A 297 7.33 -38.57 16.29
C LEU A 297 7.84 -37.55 15.27
N SER A 298 7.27 -37.51 14.06
CA SER A 298 7.62 -36.48 13.05
C SER A 298 7.16 -35.10 13.48
N ASP A 299 7.91 -34.07 13.06
CA ASP A 299 7.52 -32.68 13.23
C ASP A 299 6.15 -32.41 12.63
N ARG A 300 5.27 -31.77 13.38
CA ARG A 300 3.89 -31.47 12.97
C ARG A 300 3.75 -30.16 12.21
N SER A 301 4.76 -29.31 12.25
CA SER A 301 4.80 -28.03 11.54
C SER A 301 6.16 -27.78 10.92
N LYS A 302 6.19 -26.93 9.91
CA LYS A 302 7.39 -26.46 9.23
C LYS A 302 7.40 -24.94 9.20
N LYS A 303 8.55 -24.36 9.50
CA LYS A 303 8.73 -22.90 9.37
C LYS A 303 8.77 -22.50 7.90
N MET A 304 7.91 -21.56 7.52
CA MET A 304 7.79 -21.00 6.19
C MET A 304 7.61 -19.47 6.29
N ILE A 305 7.63 -18.78 5.18
CA ILE A 305 7.49 -17.33 5.13
C ILE A 305 6.11 -16.98 4.59
N PHE A 306 5.37 -16.14 5.31
CA PHE A 306 4.08 -15.66 4.86
C PHE A 306 4.26 -14.63 3.74
N ILE A 307 3.62 -14.87 2.58
CA ILE A 307 3.75 -14.03 1.39
C ILE A 307 2.40 -13.55 0.82
N GLY A 308 1.28 -13.80 1.49
CA GLY A 308 -0.01 -13.24 1.06
C GLY A 308 -1.20 -14.15 1.31
N TYR A 309 -2.29 -13.80 0.65
CA TYR A 309 -3.61 -14.41 0.82
C TYR A 309 -4.03 -15.13 -0.46
N GLU A 310 -4.62 -16.32 -0.33
CA GLU A 310 -5.12 -17.07 -1.49
C GLU A 310 -6.52 -16.58 -1.88
N ALA A 311 -6.73 -16.34 -3.17
CA ALA A 311 -8.02 -15.89 -3.69
C ALA A 311 -9.06 -17.03 -3.63
N GLY A 312 -10.28 -16.70 -3.22
CA GLY A 312 -11.41 -17.64 -3.20
C GLY A 312 -11.39 -18.67 -2.08
N THR A 313 -10.38 -18.64 -1.21
CA THR A 313 -10.29 -19.52 -0.04
C THR A 313 -9.94 -18.72 1.22
N ASN A 314 -10.11 -19.34 2.40
CA ASN A 314 -9.62 -18.76 3.66
C ASN A 314 -8.15 -19.17 3.94
N GLY A 315 -7.38 -19.42 2.88
CA GLY A 315 -6.00 -19.87 2.97
C GLY A 315 -4.99 -18.73 2.90
N TYR A 316 -3.85 -18.94 3.52
CA TYR A 316 -2.67 -18.11 3.44
C TYR A 316 -1.66 -18.72 2.49
N ARG A 317 -0.90 -17.87 1.80
CA ARG A 317 0.18 -18.27 0.89
C ARG A 317 1.52 -18.18 1.63
N PHE A 318 2.28 -19.26 1.55
CA PHE A 318 3.60 -19.37 2.17
C PHE A 318 4.65 -19.72 1.14
N TYR A 319 5.84 -19.21 1.34
CA TYR A 319 7.03 -19.67 0.64
C TYR A 319 7.84 -20.60 1.54
N ASP A 320 8.13 -21.78 1.04
CA ASP A 320 9.00 -22.75 1.71
C ASP A 320 10.45 -22.55 1.22
N PRO A 321 11.36 -21.99 2.05
CA PRO A 321 12.73 -21.73 1.59
C PRO A 321 13.54 -22.97 1.31
N SER A 322 13.18 -24.11 1.91
CA SER A 322 13.92 -25.36 1.71
C SER A 322 13.62 -26.04 0.38
N THR A 323 12.41 -25.86 -0.15
CA THR A 323 11.97 -26.47 -1.42
C THR A 323 11.81 -25.47 -2.55
N GLY A 324 11.82 -24.16 -2.24
CA GLY A 324 11.55 -23.09 -3.22
C GLY A 324 10.11 -23.06 -3.71
N ARG A 325 9.15 -23.73 -3.05
CA ARG A 325 7.77 -23.87 -3.48
C ARG A 325 6.82 -23.00 -2.71
N LEU A 326 5.71 -22.66 -3.34
CA LEU A 326 4.57 -22.02 -2.71
C LEU A 326 3.68 -23.09 -2.06
N VAL A 327 3.21 -22.81 -0.85
CA VAL A 327 2.32 -23.68 -0.07
C VAL A 327 1.10 -22.86 0.35
N ILE A 328 -0.09 -23.44 0.22
CA ILE A 328 -1.34 -22.83 0.69
C ILE A 328 -1.80 -23.61 1.91
N SER A 329 -2.05 -22.91 3.01
CA SER A 329 -2.57 -23.53 4.25
C SER A 329 -3.40 -22.51 5.04
N ARG A 330 -4.35 -23.01 5.81
CA ARG A 330 -5.08 -22.23 6.83
C ARG A 330 -4.62 -22.57 8.26
N ASP A 331 -4.02 -23.76 8.43
CA ASP A 331 -3.60 -24.26 9.73
C ASP A 331 -2.15 -23.79 10.00
N VAL A 332 -2.03 -22.67 10.70
CA VAL A 332 -0.77 -21.95 10.84
C VAL A 332 -0.70 -21.18 12.16
N ILE A 333 0.48 -21.13 12.75
CA ILE A 333 0.82 -20.24 13.88
C ILE A 333 1.84 -19.23 13.36
N PHE A 334 1.50 -17.93 13.44
CA PHE A 334 2.33 -16.84 12.95
C PHE A 334 3.26 -16.30 14.04
N GLU A 335 4.51 -16.07 13.69
CA GLU A 335 5.50 -15.35 14.47
C GLU A 335 5.70 -13.96 13.82
N GLU A 336 4.71 -13.06 13.99
CA GLU A 336 4.64 -11.78 13.24
C GLU A 336 5.80 -10.82 13.54
N ASN A 337 6.53 -11.04 14.61
CA ASN A 337 7.70 -10.25 15.00
C ASN A 337 9.03 -10.82 14.48
N LEU A 338 8.99 -11.95 13.77
CA LEU A 338 10.18 -12.64 13.31
C LEU A 338 10.29 -12.60 11.79
N ALA A 339 11.37 -11.97 11.30
CA ALA A 339 11.76 -12.00 9.90
C ALA A 339 12.57 -13.28 9.61
N TRP A 340 12.50 -13.77 8.37
CA TRP A 340 13.32 -14.90 7.93
C TRP A 340 14.77 -14.45 7.68
N ASN A 341 15.74 -15.25 8.16
CA ASN A 341 17.15 -15.03 7.85
C ASN A 341 17.50 -15.67 6.49
N TRP A 342 17.59 -14.84 5.45
CA TRP A 342 17.87 -15.29 4.07
C TRP A 342 19.35 -15.67 3.85
N GLY A 343 20.28 -15.30 4.75
CA GLY A 343 21.71 -15.57 4.62
C GLY A 343 22.11 -17.04 4.86
N ASN A 344 21.24 -17.87 5.45
CA ASN A 344 21.53 -19.24 5.81
C ASN A 344 21.03 -20.30 4.83
N THR A 345 20.49 -19.95 3.67
CA THR A 345 20.16 -20.91 2.63
C THR A 345 21.43 -21.26 1.82
N ALA A 346 22.19 -22.21 2.35
CA ALA A 346 23.36 -22.78 1.70
C ALA A 346 22.95 -23.50 0.40
N SER A 347 23.23 -22.90 -0.75
CA SER A 347 23.71 -23.58 -1.96
C SER A 347 23.92 -22.58 -3.10
N SER A 348 25.06 -21.89 -3.09
CA SER A 348 25.93 -21.60 -4.24
C SER A 348 27.07 -20.71 -3.76
N PRO A 349 28.34 -21.10 -3.92
CA PRO A 349 29.50 -20.26 -3.63
C PRO A 349 29.83 -19.45 -4.87
N THR A 350 29.38 -18.22 -4.98
CA THR A 350 30.05 -17.21 -5.82
C THR A 350 29.58 -15.81 -5.43
N SER A 351 30.60 -15.00 -5.11
CA SER A 351 30.64 -13.54 -4.96
C SER A 351 29.97 -12.94 -3.71
N SER A 352 30.82 -12.63 -2.78
CA SER A 352 30.72 -11.62 -1.74
C SER A 352 30.48 -10.23 -2.33
N VAL A 353 29.25 -9.82 -2.44
CA VAL A 353 28.80 -8.42 -2.37
C VAL A 353 27.41 -8.49 -1.76
N GLU A 354 27.20 -7.89 -0.59
CA GLU A 354 25.87 -7.57 -0.07
C GLU A 354 25.25 -6.51 -0.98
N GLU A 355 24.82 -6.92 -2.17
CA GLU A 355 23.91 -6.15 -2.97
C GLU A 355 22.56 -6.20 -2.26
N THR A 356 22.20 -5.12 -1.59
CA THR A 356 20.82 -4.81 -1.26
C THR A 356 20.08 -4.75 -2.59
N GLU A 357 19.50 -5.91 -3.01
CA GLU A 357 18.69 -6.02 -4.22
C GLU A 357 17.61 -4.93 -4.16
N THR A 358 17.80 -3.87 -4.94
CA THR A 358 16.85 -2.78 -5.05
C THR A 358 15.75 -3.16 -6.03
N PHE A 359 14.52 -3.01 -5.58
CA PHE A 359 13.34 -3.15 -6.42
C PHE A 359 13.25 -1.91 -7.34
N ILE A 360 13.44 -2.10 -8.64
CA ILE A 360 13.44 -1.03 -9.64
C ILE A 360 12.18 -1.14 -10.49
N VAL A 361 11.37 -0.10 -10.48
CA VAL A 361 10.23 0.08 -11.39
C VAL A 361 10.64 1.11 -12.44
N HIS A 362 10.71 0.69 -13.68
CA HIS A 362 10.95 1.58 -14.79
C HIS A 362 9.63 2.22 -15.21
N TYR A 363 9.41 3.47 -14.82
CA TYR A 363 8.32 4.28 -15.37
C TYR A 363 8.77 4.84 -16.72
N LYS A 364 7.92 4.80 -17.74
CA LYS A 364 8.12 5.62 -18.93
C LYS A 364 7.99 7.09 -18.49
N SER A 365 9.11 7.76 -18.31
CA SER A 365 9.14 9.21 -18.15
C SER A 365 8.76 9.85 -19.48
N THR A 366 7.62 10.52 -19.53
CA THR A 366 7.27 11.46 -20.61
C THR A 366 7.81 12.86 -20.31
N VAL A 367 8.97 12.94 -19.67
CA VAL A 367 9.70 14.21 -19.54
C VAL A 367 10.58 14.32 -20.77
N PRO A 368 10.47 15.38 -21.60
CA PRO A 368 11.41 15.63 -22.70
C PRO A 368 12.82 15.80 -22.13
N ASP A 369 13.79 15.19 -22.78
CA ASP A 369 15.23 15.37 -22.56
C ASP A 369 15.57 16.88 -22.65
N PRO A 370 16.23 17.51 -21.65
CA PRO A 370 16.52 18.94 -21.66
C PRO A 370 17.68 19.34 -22.60
N THR A 371 18.08 18.50 -23.54
CA THR A 371 19.16 18.79 -24.51
C THR A 371 18.66 19.17 -25.91
N MET A 372 17.68 20.08 -25.98
CA MET A 372 17.46 20.90 -27.19
C MET A 372 17.47 22.36 -26.77
N GLU A 373 18.61 23.00 -26.85
CA GLU A 373 18.75 24.44 -26.77
C GLU A 373 17.93 25.10 -27.89
N GLY A 374 16.96 25.88 -27.49
CA GLY A 374 16.15 26.77 -28.31
C GLY A 374 15.91 28.06 -27.54
N ASN A 375 16.76 29.00 -27.84
CA ASN A 375 16.76 30.43 -27.53
C ASN A 375 15.35 31.04 -27.53
N VAL A 376 14.80 31.51 -26.40
CA VAL A 376 13.78 32.55 -26.33
C VAL A 376 13.88 33.36 -25.04
N GLY A 377 13.95 34.62 -25.24
CA GLY A 377 14.04 35.78 -24.49
C GLY A 377 13.39 35.94 -23.12
N ASP A 378 13.97 36.88 -22.42
CA ASP A 378 13.59 37.49 -21.16
C ASP A 378 12.10 37.80 -20.99
N LEU A 379 11.57 37.41 -19.82
CA LEU A 379 10.50 38.16 -19.13
C LEU A 379 10.65 37.99 -17.59
N PRO A 380 10.21 38.98 -16.81
CA PRO A 380 10.82 39.29 -15.52
C PRO A 380 10.25 38.55 -14.33
N ALA A 381 11.05 38.54 -13.27
CA ALA A 381 10.73 38.09 -11.94
C ALA A 381 9.59 38.90 -11.32
N GLU A 382 8.60 38.21 -10.75
CA GLU A 382 7.80 38.74 -9.66
C GLU A 382 7.91 37.79 -8.46
N GLU A 383 8.42 38.38 -7.41
CA GLU A 383 8.43 37.88 -6.05
C GLU A 383 6.98 37.78 -5.56
N GLU A 384 6.65 36.73 -4.80
CA GLU A 384 6.06 36.90 -3.47
C GLU A 384 5.91 35.54 -2.80
N GLY A 385 6.60 35.46 -1.66
CA GLY A 385 6.47 34.36 -0.72
C GLY A 385 5.18 34.51 0.10
N GLU A 386 4.44 33.45 0.23
CA GLU A 386 3.51 33.29 1.35
C GLU A 386 3.83 32.03 2.14
N GLN A 387 4.39 32.29 3.31
CA GLN A 387 4.50 31.35 4.43
C GLN A 387 3.10 31.08 4.97
N PHE A 388 2.62 29.85 4.86
CA PHE A 388 1.48 29.42 5.67
C PHE A 388 1.98 28.94 7.04
N ALA A 389 1.87 29.85 8.01
CA ALA A 389 2.00 29.57 9.41
C ALA A 389 0.84 28.67 9.87
N ASP A 390 1.19 27.65 10.63
CA ASP A 390 0.29 26.83 11.44
C ASP A 390 -0.28 27.71 12.58
N GLN A 391 -1.56 28.07 12.47
CA GLN A 391 -2.28 28.70 13.56
C GLN A 391 -3.13 27.64 14.28
N GLY A 392 -2.60 27.14 15.38
CA GLY A 392 -3.36 26.53 16.44
C GLY A 392 -4.27 27.58 17.08
N GLY A 393 -5.58 27.44 16.87
CA GLY A 393 -6.60 28.23 17.56
C GLY A 393 -7.16 27.42 18.72
N ASP A 394 -6.81 27.79 19.93
CA ASP A 394 -7.49 27.42 21.17
C ASP A 394 -8.92 27.96 21.11
N VAL A 395 -9.92 27.09 21.26
CA VAL A 395 -11.33 27.48 21.47
C VAL A 395 -11.68 27.22 22.92
N ASP A 396 -11.93 28.34 23.61
CA ASP A 396 -12.42 28.48 24.96
C ASP A 396 -13.79 27.79 25.15
N PRO A 397 -14.02 27.00 26.24
CA PRO A 397 -15.26 26.26 26.47
C PRO A 397 -16.25 27.08 27.27
N ASN A 398 -16.72 28.23 26.78
CA ASN A 398 -17.81 28.96 27.42
C ASN A 398 -18.55 29.88 26.43
N GLU A 399 -19.37 29.31 25.57
CA GLU A 399 -20.44 30.10 24.97
C GLU A 399 -21.72 29.26 24.76
N ALA A 400 -22.79 29.86 25.23
CA ALA A 400 -24.07 29.29 25.59
C ALA A 400 -24.90 28.82 24.38
N THR A 401 -25.58 27.70 24.60
CA THR A 401 -26.69 27.16 23.78
C THR A 401 -27.89 28.10 23.71
N PRO A 402 -28.54 28.27 22.55
CA PRO A 402 -29.96 28.67 22.53
C PRO A 402 -30.87 27.44 22.38
N LYS A 403 -31.92 27.46 23.19
CA LYS A 403 -33.00 26.47 23.31
C LYS A 403 -33.86 26.42 22.05
N PRO A 404 -34.51 25.26 21.74
CA PRO A 404 -35.47 25.15 20.66
C PRO A 404 -36.84 25.70 21.04
N GLN A 405 -37.47 26.45 20.13
CA GLN A 405 -38.86 26.90 20.24
C GLN A 405 -39.84 25.83 19.75
N ASN A 406 -40.92 25.70 20.52
CA ASN A 406 -42.08 24.82 20.38
C ASN A 406 -43.01 25.16 19.22
N SER A 407 -43.53 24.11 18.61
CA SER A 407 -44.95 23.67 18.36
C SER A 407 -45.69 24.20 17.12
N PRO A 408 -46.84 23.65 16.71
CA PRO A 408 -47.74 22.74 17.43
C PRO A 408 -48.25 21.48 16.64
N ARG A 409 -48.88 20.64 17.43
CA ARG A 409 -49.66 19.41 17.09
C ARG A 409 -50.85 19.67 16.18
N SER A 410 -51.19 18.68 15.31
CA SER A 410 -52.60 18.33 15.06
C SER A 410 -52.73 16.83 14.70
N ASN A 411 -53.35 16.16 15.60
CA ASN A 411 -54.44 15.15 15.52
C ASN A 411 -54.42 14.01 14.48
N GLN A 412 -54.45 12.81 15.07
CA GLN A 412 -54.98 11.52 14.63
C GLN A 412 -56.45 11.58 14.17
N PRO A 413 -57.09 10.50 13.60
CA PRO A 413 -57.03 9.11 14.13
C PRO A 413 -57.06 7.95 13.08
N ALA A 414 -56.53 6.81 13.48
CA ALA A 414 -57.15 5.52 13.86
C ALA A 414 -57.66 4.52 12.76
N ALA A 415 -57.36 3.28 13.07
CA ALA A 415 -58.00 2.00 12.68
C ALA A 415 -57.58 1.41 11.29
N GLY A 416 -57.27 0.16 11.13
CA GLY A 416 -57.31 -1.05 11.93
C GLY A 416 -56.92 -2.28 11.12
N ILE A 417 -56.49 -3.29 11.82
CA ILE A 417 -56.90 -4.72 11.77
C ILE A 417 -56.27 -5.68 10.72
N PHE A 418 -55.48 -6.65 11.24
CA PHE A 418 -55.32 -8.12 10.93
C PHE A 418 -54.92 -8.55 9.50
N ALA A 419 -54.07 -9.53 9.26
CA ALA A 419 -53.86 -10.87 9.84
C ALA A 419 -52.56 -11.49 9.34
N THR A 420 -52.03 -12.42 10.13
CA THR A 420 -50.90 -13.33 9.92
C THR A 420 -51.25 -14.57 9.08
N PRO A 421 -50.24 -15.53 8.91
CA PRO A 421 -49.86 -16.21 7.66
C PRO A 421 -50.53 -17.60 7.54
N PRO A 422 -50.18 -18.48 6.61
CA PRO A 422 -49.10 -19.43 6.76
C PRO A 422 -48.43 -19.97 5.47
N SER A 423 -47.37 -20.59 5.63
CA SER A 423 -46.61 -21.80 5.29
C SER A 423 -45.34 -21.57 4.52
#